data_bb5539cd89bbc065f62d83cd29a36ad1
#
_entry.id   bb5539cd89bbc065f62d83cd29a36ad1
#
_cell.length_a   1.000
_cell.length_b   1.000
_cell.length_c   1.000
_cell.angle_alpha   90.00
_cell.angle_beta   90.00
_cell.angle_gamma   90.00
#
_symmetry.space_group_name_H-M   'P 1'
#
loop_
_entity.id
_entity.type
_entity.pdbx_description
1 polymer ?
#
loop_
_entity_poly.entity_id
_entity_poly.type
_entity_poly.pdbx_seq_one_letter_code
_entity_poly.pdbx_strand_id
1 'polypeptide(L)'
;MSASWDMQLVERSARIAAMEASADGIQWTFSPMVDLTRDPRWGRVSEGNGEDPFLSSAIAKAMVKGYQGDDLSAPNTIMSCVKHYALYGAAEGGRDYNTTDMSRVRMYNEYFPPYKAAVEAGVGSVMVSFNEIDGVPASGNKWLVDDVLRKQWKFNGFVVSDYTGIPEMMNHGMGNEQTVNVMSMNAGVDMDMVCLLYTSDAAD
;
A
#
# COMPACT_ATOMS: atom_id res chain seq x y z
N MET A 1 10.45 8.70 12.98
CA MET A 1 10.22 10.06 12.44
C MET A 1 8.89 10.64 12.92
N SER A 2 7.79 9.89 12.92
CA SER A 2 6.45 10.38 13.32
C SER A 2 6.40 11.09 14.68
N ALA A 3 7.18 10.62 15.66
CA ALA A 3 7.26 11.23 17.00
C ALA A 3 7.86 12.64 17.03
N SER A 4 8.45 13.13 15.94
CA SER A 4 8.96 14.51 15.86
C SER A 4 7.85 15.53 15.64
N TRP A 5 6.72 15.14 15.06
CA TRP A 5 5.62 16.01 14.63
C TRP A 5 6.04 17.12 13.65
N ASP A 6 7.23 17.01 13.09
CA ASP A 6 7.82 17.98 12.15
C ASP A 6 7.74 17.46 10.72
N MET A 7 6.72 17.88 9.98
CA MET A 7 6.46 17.43 8.62
C MET A 7 7.54 17.92 7.63
N GLN A 8 8.18 19.07 7.88
CA GLN A 8 9.27 19.55 7.04
C GLN A 8 10.51 18.65 7.20
N LEU A 9 10.78 18.22 8.43
CA LEU A 9 11.87 17.28 8.70
C LEU A 9 11.61 15.91 8.08
N VAL A 10 10.36 15.42 8.13
CA VAL A 10 9.94 14.17 7.49
C VAL A 10 10.11 14.25 5.96
N GLU A 11 9.63 15.32 5.32
CA GLU A 11 9.79 15.56 3.89
C GLU A 11 11.28 15.63 3.50
N ARG A 12 12.08 16.40 4.27
CA ARG A 12 13.51 16.50 4.03
C ARG A 12 14.24 15.17 4.16
N SER A 13 13.89 14.36 5.14
CA SER A 13 14.47 13.03 5.33
C SER A 13 14.17 12.11 4.12
N ALA A 14 12.92 12.09 3.64
CA ALA A 14 12.54 11.36 2.44
C ALA A 14 13.26 11.90 1.18
N ARG A 15 13.45 13.22 1.11
CA ARG A 15 14.19 13.85 0.01
C ARG A 15 15.65 13.43 -0.04
N ILE A 16 16.32 13.39 1.11
CA ILE A 16 17.72 12.93 1.20
C ILE A 16 17.80 11.45 0.77
N ALA A 17 16.91 10.61 1.30
CA ALA A 17 16.88 9.20 0.92
C ALA A 17 16.65 9.00 -0.60
N ALA A 18 15.79 9.82 -1.22
CA ALA A 18 15.58 9.78 -2.67
C ALA A 18 16.84 10.16 -3.46
N MET A 19 17.54 11.19 -3.01
CA MET A 19 18.79 11.64 -3.67
C MET A 19 19.88 10.56 -3.59
N GLU A 20 20.04 9.93 -2.43
CA GLU A 20 21.02 8.85 -2.25
C GLU A 20 20.64 7.62 -3.07
N ALA A 21 19.39 7.17 -2.99
CA ALA A 21 18.89 6.02 -3.74
C ALA A 21 18.99 6.21 -5.26
N SER A 22 18.63 7.39 -5.76
CA SER A 22 18.72 7.69 -7.20
C SER A 22 20.16 7.72 -7.70
N ALA A 23 21.10 8.16 -6.88
CA ALA A 23 22.53 8.11 -7.21
C ALA A 23 23.06 6.68 -7.37
N ASP A 24 22.47 5.73 -6.64
CA ASP A 24 22.76 4.30 -6.76
C ASP A 24 21.91 3.59 -7.85
N GLY A 25 21.13 4.34 -8.64
CA GLY A 25 20.32 3.79 -9.72
C GLY A 25 18.96 3.20 -9.29
N ILE A 26 18.55 3.40 -8.04
CA ILE A 26 17.23 2.99 -7.54
C ILE A 26 16.20 4.04 -7.96
N GLN A 27 15.10 3.59 -8.58
CA GLN A 27 14.08 4.48 -9.13
C GLN A 27 12.71 4.35 -8.44
N TRP A 28 12.54 3.37 -7.58
CA TRP A 28 11.29 3.06 -6.91
C TRP A 28 11.53 2.56 -5.49
N THR A 29 10.73 3.04 -4.55
CA THR A 29 10.78 2.64 -3.14
C THR A 29 9.42 2.17 -2.63
N PHE A 30 9.40 1.16 -1.76
CA PHE A 30 8.19 0.65 -1.09
C PHE A 30 7.91 1.43 0.20
N SER A 31 7.74 2.74 0.05
CA SER A 31 7.50 3.70 1.12
C SER A 31 6.64 4.87 0.61
N PRO A 32 5.77 5.46 1.46
CA PRO A 32 5.60 5.25 2.90
C PRO A 32 4.73 4.04 3.27
N MET A 33 5.03 3.45 4.43
CA MET A 33 4.12 2.56 5.14
C MET A 33 3.21 3.42 6.03
N VAL A 34 1.89 3.32 5.82
CA VAL A 34 0.90 4.19 6.49
C VAL A 34 -0.18 3.40 7.23
N ASP A 35 0.04 2.12 7.47
CA ASP A 35 -0.86 1.28 8.24
C ASP A 35 -1.05 1.83 9.65
N LEU A 36 -2.31 2.06 10.02
CA LEU A 36 -2.64 2.44 11.39
C LEU A 36 -2.60 1.21 12.28
N THR A 37 -1.87 1.31 13.37
CA THR A 37 -1.69 0.22 14.30
C THR A 37 -2.25 0.56 15.67
N ARG A 38 -3.29 -0.18 16.09
CA ARG A 38 -3.92 -0.07 17.40
C ARG A 38 -3.71 -1.30 18.28
N ASP A 39 -3.37 -2.43 17.66
CA ASP A 39 -3.04 -3.66 18.40
C ASP A 39 -1.52 -3.81 18.50
N PRO A 40 -0.94 -3.68 19.72
CA PRO A 40 0.51 -3.76 19.89
C PRO A 40 1.08 -5.16 19.67
N ARG A 41 0.23 -6.18 19.50
CA ARG A 41 0.65 -7.55 19.22
C ARG A 41 1.04 -7.74 17.74
N TRP A 42 0.62 -6.84 16.85
CA TRP A 42 1.01 -6.93 15.46
C TRP A 42 2.51 -6.69 15.28
N GLY A 43 3.19 -7.63 14.63
CA GLY A 43 4.66 -7.63 14.54
C GLY A 43 5.27 -6.46 13.76
N ARG A 44 4.47 -5.70 13.01
CA ARG A 44 4.92 -4.58 12.17
C ARG A 44 4.59 -3.20 12.75
N VAL A 45 4.21 -3.13 14.03
CA VAL A 45 3.90 -1.86 14.73
C VAL A 45 5.01 -0.82 14.57
N SER A 46 6.28 -1.26 14.64
CA SER A 46 7.44 -0.37 14.57
C SER A 46 7.67 0.29 13.21
N GLU A 47 7.08 -0.24 12.13
CA GLU A 47 7.18 0.34 10.80
C GLU A 47 6.22 1.50 10.57
N GLY A 48 5.12 1.56 11.35
CA GLY A 48 4.03 2.51 11.16
C GLY A 48 4.25 3.86 11.85
N ASN A 49 3.26 4.72 11.68
CA ASN A 49 3.24 6.08 12.19
C ASN A 49 2.34 6.23 13.44
N GLY A 50 1.92 5.12 14.04
CA GLY A 50 1.02 5.09 15.20
C GLY A 50 -0.44 4.88 14.82
N GLU A 51 -1.36 5.31 15.70
CA GLU A 51 -2.79 5.02 15.60
C GLU A 51 -3.65 6.18 15.09
N ASP A 52 -3.06 7.39 14.95
CA ASP A 52 -3.78 8.59 14.55
C ASP A 52 -3.83 8.73 13.02
N PRO A 53 -5.04 8.69 12.41
CA PRO A 53 -5.18 8.85 10.96
C PRO A 53 -4.77 10.24 10.46
N PHE A 54 -4.91 11.29 11.27
CA PHE A 54 -4.51 12.63 10.86
C PHE A 54 -2.99 12.74 10.75
N LEU A 55 -2.26 12.31 11.78
CA LEU A 55 -0.79 12.32 11.78
C LEU A 55 -0.24 11.45 10.65
N SER A 56 -0.77 10.23 10.49
CA SER A 56 -0.34 9.32 9.42
C SER A 56 -0.60 9.90 8.03
N SER A 57 -1.72 10.62 7.84
CA SER A 57 -2.03 11.32 6.59
C SER A 57 -1.05 12.46 6.29
N ALA A 58 -0.69 13.24 7.31
CA ALA A 58 0.29 14.32 7.16
C ALA A 58 1.68 13.78 6.79
N ILE A 59 2.10 12.69 7.44
CA ILE A 59 3.35 12.00 7.15
C ILE A 59 3.35 11.40 5.74
N ALA A 60 2.25 10.76 5.34
CA ALA A 60 2.10 10.20 3.99
C ALA A 60 2.35 11.26 2.91
N LYS A 61 1.72 12.43 3.04
CA LYS A 61 1.93 13.57 2.10
C LYS A 61 3.38 14.04 2.10
N ALA A 62 3.97 14.23 3.27
CA ALA A 62 5.35 14.70 3.40
C ALA A 62 6.34 13.71 2.77
N MET A 63 6.17 12.42 3.02
CA MET A 63 7.08 11.40 2.47
C MET A 63 6.94 11.26 0.95
N VAL A 64 5.71 11.23 0.41
CA VAL A 64 5.49 11.17 -1.04
C VAL A 64 6.15 12.37 -1.72
N LYS A 65 5.93 13.57 -1.20
CA LYS A 65 6.54 14.78 -1.73
C LYS A 65 8.06 14.75 -1.62
N GLY A 66 8.60 14.26 -0.51
CA GLY A 66 10.04 14.11 -0.31
C GLY A 66 10.66 13.16 -1.32
N TYR A 67 10.10 11.99 -1.55
CA TYR A 67 10.63 11.02 -2.50
C TYR A 67 10.50 11.48 -3.96
N GLN A 68 9.33 11.97 -4.36
CA GLN A 68 9.00 12.27 -5.75
C GLN A 68 9.36 13.70 -6.17
N GLY A 69 9.57 14.63 -5.21
CA GLY A 69 9.77 16.03 -5.51
C GLY A 69 8.58 16.65 -6.25
N ASP A 70 8.82 17.70 -6.98
CA ASP A 70 7.82 18.39 -7.82
C ASP A 70 7.72 17.76 -9.23
N ASP A 71 8.74 17.03 -9.66
CA ASP A 71 8.82 16.37 -10.97
C ASP A 71 9.53 15.02 -10.84
N LEU A 72 8.78 13.93 -11.01
CA LEU A 72 9.31 12.57 -10.93
C LEU A 72 10.29 12.23 -12.06
N SER A 73 10.33 13.00 -13.14
CA SER A 73 11.33 12.84 -14.19
C SER A 73 12.70 13.41 -13.85
N ALA A 74 12.81 14.18 -12.76
CA ALA A 74 14.08 14.72 -12.31
C ALA A 74 15.04 13.60 -11.83
N PRO A 75 16.34 13.71 -12.14
CA PRO A 75 17.30 12.61 -11.92
C PRO A 75 17.57 12.28 -10.45
N ASN A 76 17.12 13.13 -9.53
CA ASN A 76 17.32 12.97 -8.09
C ASN A 76 16.03 12.60 -7.34
N THR A 77 15.01 12.11 -8.04
CA THR A 77 13.73 11.64 -7.48
C THR A 77 13.59 10.14 -7.65
N ILE A 78 12.75 9.54 -6.81
CA ILE A 78 12.34 8.13 -6.93
C ILE A 78 10.84 8.02 -6.75
N MET A 79 10.22 7.06 -7.44
CA MET A 79 8.80 6.79 -7.29
C MET A 79 8.50 6.26 -5.89
N SER A 80 7.45 6.78 -5.28
CA SER A 80 6.92 6.36 -3.99
C SER A 80 5.84 5.29 -4.15
N CYS A 81 5.73 4.38 -3.18
CA CYS A 81 4.69 3.35 -3.11
C CYS A 81 4.04 3.38 -1.72
N VAL A 82 2.80 3.83 -1.64
CA VAL A 82 2.08 3.77 -0.37
C VAL A 82 1.62 2.35 -0.07
N LYS A 83 1.84 1.91 1.17
CA LYS A 83 1.54 0.53 1.59
C LYS A 83 1.04 0.45 3.03
N HIS A 84 0.36 -0.63 3.39
CA HIS A 84 -0.20 -1.72 2.57
C HIS A 84 -1.71 -1.52 2.46
N TYR A 85 -2.19 -1.29 1.28
CA TYR A 85 -3.58 -0.94 0.99
C TYR A 85 -4.47 -2.19 0.97
N ALA A 86 -5.37 -2.39 1.98
CA ALA A 86 -5.61 -1.50 3.11
C ALA A 86 -5.90 -2.32 4.38
N LEU A 87 -5.96 -1.62 5.53
CA LEU A 87 -6.39 -2.19 6.81
C LEU A 87 -5.40 -3.20 7.44
N TYR A 88 -4.20 -3.34 6.92
CA TYR A 88 -3.27 -4.40 7.33
C TYR A 88 -2.93 -4.35 8.83
N GLY A 89 -2.80 -3.16 9.42
CA GLY A 89 -2.58 -3.00 10.87
C GLY A 89 -3.81 -3.26 11.75
N ALA A 90 -4.97 -3.58 11.15
CA ALA A 90 -6.21 -3.91 11.87
C ALA A 90 -6.55 -5.40 11.86
N ALA A 91 -5.60 -6.26 11.47
CA ALA A 91 -5.79 -7.70 11.43
C ALA A 91 -6.21 -8.25 12.80
N GLU A 92 -7.19 -9.15 12.80
CA GLU A 92 -7.77 -9.76 13.99
C GLU A 92 -6.71 -10.37 14.91
N GLY A 93 -6.74 -9.95 16.19
CA GLY A 93 -5.82 -10.43 17.22
C GLY A 93 -4.35 -10.01 17.02
N GLY A 94 -4.07 -9.05 16.15
CA GLY A 94 -2.72 -8.64 15.75
C GLY A 94 -1.97 -9.72 14.98
N ARG A 95 -2.67 -10.70 14.44
CA ARG A 95 -2.06 -11.78 13.63
C ARG A 95 -1.85 -11.31 12.21
N ASP A 96 -0.61 -11.39 11.75
CA ASP A 96 -0.26 -11.04 10.39
C ASP A 96 -1.02 -11.88 9.37
N TYR A 97 -1.37 -11.32 8.22
CA TYR A 97 -2.19 -11.93 7.16
C TYR A 97 -3.65 -12.25 7.52
N ASN A 98 -4.07 -12.05 8.77
CA ASN A 98 -5.40 -12.44 9.19
C ASN A 98 -6.49 -11.49 8.65
N THR A 99 -7.74 -11.92 8.80
CA THR A 99 -8.92 -11.14 8.38
C THR A 99 -9.05 -9.82 9.14
N THR A 100 -9.72 -8.85 8.54
CA THR A 100 -10.15 -7.61 9.20
C THR A 100 -11.67 -7.53 9.17
N ASP A 101 -12.27 -7.21 10.32
CA ASP A 101 -13.71 -7.02 10.45
C ASP A 101 -14.03 -5.62 10.98
N MET A 102 -14.58 -4.79 10.10
CA MET A 102 -15.06 -3.47 10.50
C MET A 102 -16.05 -2.90 9.47
N SER A 103 -16.89 -1.97 9.94
CA SER A 103 -17.82 -1.29 9.06
C SER A 103 -17.11 -0.39 8.04
N ARG A 104 -17.70 -0.21 6.86
CA ARG A 104 -17.18 0.74 5.85
C ARG A 104 -17.09 2.17 6.40
N VAL A 105 -17.99 2.59 7.26
CA VAL A 105 -17.92 3.90 7.93
C VAL A 105 -16.60 4.05 8.67
N ARG A 106 -16.19 3.02 9.41
CA ARG A 106 -14.91 3.03 10.12
C ARG A 106 -13.72 3.03 9.15
N MET A 107 -13.78 2.26 8.06
CA MET A 107 -12.74 2.27 7.02
C MET A 107 -12.52 3.69 6.49
N TYR A 108 -13.59 4.37 6.08
CA TYR A 108 -13.52 5.72 5.50
C TYR A 108 -13.07 6.79 6.49
N ASN A 109 -13.47 6.69 7.75
CA ASN A 109 -13.14 7.71 8.74
C ASN A 109 -11.77 7.53 9.39
N GLU A 110 -11.27 6.29 9.46
CA GLU A 110 -10.08 5.99 10.24
C GLU A 110 -8.95 5.42 9.37
N TYR A 111 -9.19 4.35 8.63
CA TYR A 111 -8.11 3.57 7.99
C TYR A 111 -7.76 4.01 6.57
N PHE A 112 -8.71 4.54 5.82
CA PHE A 112 -8.47 5.03 4.46
C PHE A 112 -7.79 6.40 4.36
N PRO A 113 -7.97 7.34 5.31
CA PRO A 113 -7.42 8.68 5.17
C PRO A 113 -5.93 8.75 4.85
N PRO A 114 -5.02 7.96 5.46
CA PRO A 114 -3.60 8.02 5.13
C PRO A 114 -3.29 7.62 3.68
N TYR A 115 -3.96 6.59 3.16
CA TYR A 115 -3.79 6.18 1.75
C TYR A 115 -4.35 7.21 0.79
N LYS A 116 -5.53 7.74 1.09
CA LYS A 116 -6.13 8.81 0.29
C LYS A 116 -5.25 10.04 0.26
N ALA A 117 -4.64 10.39 1.39
CA ALA A 117 -3.70 11.50 1.49
C ALA A 117 -2.45 11.31 0.61
N ALA A 118 -1.93 10.07 0.51
CA ALA A 118 -0.84 9.73 -0.39
C ALA A 118 -1.27 9.85 -1.87
N VAL A 119 -2.48 9.38 -2.21
CA VAL A 119 -3.04 9.52 -3.57
C VAL A 119 -3.20 10.99 -3.94
N GLU A 120 -3.76 11.81 -3.05
CA GLU A 120 -3.88 13.26 -3.23
C GLU A 120 -2.53 13.98 -3.36
N ALA A 121 -1.47 13.43 -2.75
CA ALA A 121 -0.11 13.93 -2.90
C ALA A 121 0.58 13.45 -4.19
N GLY A 122 -0.10 12.66 -5.02
CA GLY A 122 0.40 12.21 -6.31
C GLY A 122 1.30 10.98 -6.26
N VAL A 123 1.14 10.10 -5.26
CA VAL A 123 1.92 8.85 -5.18
C VAL A 123 1.85 8.04 -6.49
N GLY A 124 3.00 7.56 -6.98
CA GLY A 124 3.09 6.86 -8.26
C GLY A 124 2.59 5.42 -8.22
N SER A 125 2.66 4.76 -7.07
CA SER A 125 2.21 3.37 -6.92
C SER A 125 1.57 3.09 -5.56
N VAL A 126 0.75 2.03 -5.53
CA VAL A 126 0.06 1.53 -4.33
C VAL A 126 0.33 0.03 -4.23
N MET A 127 0.74 -0.43 -3.05
CA MET A 127 0.90 -1.85 -2.77
C MET A 127 -0.30 -2.35 -1.97
N VAL A 128 -0.99 -3.37 -2.50
CA VAL A 128 -2.11 -4.02 -1.79
C VAL A 128 -1.62 -4.88 -0.65
N SER A 129 -2.45 -5.04 0.38
CA SER A 129 -2.15 -5.83 1.57
C SER A 129 -2.53 -7.30 1.43
N PHE A 130 -2.16 -8.11 2.44
CA PHE A 130 -2.45 -9.55 2.45
C PHE A 130 -3.83 -9.90 3.05
N ASN A 131 -4.28 -9.10 4.04
CA ASN A 131 -5.45 -9.39 4.85
C ASN A 131 -6.75 -9.38 4.05
N GLU A 132 -7.72 -10.13 4.55
CA GLU A 132 -9.09 -10.08 4.03
C GLU A 132 -9.82 -8.82 4.50
N ILE A 133 -10.69 -8.33 3.61
CA ILE A 133 -11.67 -7.27 3.87
C ILE A 133 -13.00 -7.78 3.35
N ASP A 134 -14.00 -7.87 4.22
CA ASP A 134 -15.30 -8.48 3.89
C ASP A 134 -15.17 -9.91 3.31
N GLY A 135 -14.21 -10.72 3.81
CA GLY A 135 -13.94 -12.09 3.37
C GLY A 135 -13.18 -12.22 2.05
N VAL A 136 -12.67 -11.13 1.47
CA VAL A 136 -11.88 -11.15 0.24
C VAL A 136 -10.51 -10.53 0.50
N PRO A 137 -9.40 -11.23 0.25
CA PRO A 137 -8.07 -10.66 0.36
C PRO A 137 -7.90 -9.40 -0.50
N ALA A 138 -7.16 -8.42 0.01
CA ALA A 138 -7.04 -7.12 -0.64
C ALA A 138 -6.55 -7.22 -2.10
N SER A 139 -5.65 -8.15 -2.40
CA SER A 139 -5.13 -8.41 -3.76
C SER A 139 -6.20 -8.88 -4.75
N GLY A 140 -7.30 -9.47 -4.28
CA GLY A 140 -8.44 -9.91 -5.11
C GLY A 140 -9.70 -9.08 -4.94
N ASN A 141 -9.64 -8.02 -4.13
CA ASN A 141 -10.81 -7.24 -3.74
C ASN A 141 -11.12 -6.12 -4.73
N LYS A 142 -11.98 -6.41 -5.70
CA LYS A 142 -12.40 -5.46 -6.74
C LYS A 142 -13.01 -4.18 -6.17
N TRP A 143 -13.84 -4.27 -5.12
CA TRP A 143 -14.40 -3.08 -4.49
C TRP A 143 -13.30 -2.17 -3.95
N LEU A 144 -12.29 -2.74 -3.30
CA LEU A 144 -11.18 -1.96 -2.73
C LEU A 144 -10.34 -1.29 -3.82
N VAL A 145 -9.90 -2.06 -4.81
CA VAL A 145 -8.94 -1.59 -5.83
C VAL A 145 -9.63 -0.79 -6.94
N ASP A 146 -10.69 -1.33 -7.53
CA ASP A 146 -11.35 -0.65 -8.66
C ASP A 146 -12.33 0.45 -8.20
N ASP A 147 -13.28 0.11 -7.30
CA ASP A 147 -14.32 1.08 -6.98
C ASP A 147 -13.82 2.20 -6.06
N VAL A 148 -13.05 1.89 -5.01
CA VAL A 148 -12.55 2.90 -4.08
C VAL A 148 -11.31 3.59 -4.65
N LEU A 149 -10.22 2.85 -4.90
CA LEU A 149 -8.95 3.45 -5.29
C LEU A 149 -9.01 4.09 -6.68
N ARG A 150 -9.44 3.33 -7.69
CA ARG A 150 -9.45 3.82 -9.08
C ARG A 150 -10.58 4.80 -9.35
N LYS A 151 -11.84 4.41 -9.07
CA LYS A 151 -13.02 5.20 -9.47
C LYS A 151 -13.29 6.36 -8.51
N GLN A 152 -13.28 6.10 -7.20
CA GLN A 152 -13.62 7.12 -6.21
C GLN A 152 -12.49 8.10 -5.97
N TRP A 153 -11.25 7.61 -5.74
CA TRP A 153 -10.09 8.47 -5.48
C TRP A 153 -9.35 8.90 -6.73
N LYS A 154 -9.73 8.39 -7.91
CA LYS A 154 -9.12 8.74 -9.20
C LYS A 154 -7.62 8.43 -9.28
N PHE A 155 -7.18 7.40 -8.58
CA PHE A 155 -5.80 6.96 -8.68
C PHE A 155 -5.48 6.45 -10.08
N ASN A 156 -4.45 7.00 -10.73
CA ASN A 156 -4.03 6.69 -12.09
C ASN A 156 -2.60 6.11 -12.18
N GLY A 157 -1.92 5.90 -11.05
CA GLY A 157 -0.67 5.16 -10.99
C GLY A 157 -0.89 3.65 -11.11
N PHE A 158 0.11 2.83 -10.82
CA PHE A 158 -0.05 1.38 -10.86
C PHE A 158 -0.21 0.76 -9.47
N VAL A 159 -0.87 -0.39 -9.42
CA VAL A 159 -1.10 -1.19 -8.22
C VAL A 159 -0.23 -2.44 -8.30
N VAL A 160 0.60 -2.64 -7.29
CA VAL A 160 1.46 -3.82 -7.17
C VAL A 160 0.98 -4.72 -6.04
N SER A 161 1.12 -6.04 -6.18
CA SER A 161 0.93 -6.97 -5.07
C SER A 161 2.04 -6.80 -4.03
N ASP A 162 1.81 -7.26 -2.80
CA ASP A 162 2.92 -7.53 -1.88
C ASP A 162 3.64 -8.83 -2.29
N TYR A 163 4.79 -9.11 -1.67
CA TYR A 163 5.56 -10.32 -1.95
C TYR A 163 4.73 -11.56 -1.66
N THR A 164 4.53 -12.41 -2.66
CA THR A 164 3.61 -13.58 -2.61
C THR A 164 2.13 -13.26 -2.31
N GLY A 165 1.70 -11.99 -2.39
CA GLY A 165 0.35 -11.58 -2.00
C GLY A 165 -0.77 -12.21 -2.83
N ILE A 166 -0.51 -12.54 -4.10
CA ILE A 166 -1.48 -13.24 -4.95
C ILE A 166 -1.56 -14.74 -4.60
N PRO A 167 -0.43 -15.48 -4.52
CA PRO A 167 -0.46 -16.88 -4.05
C PRO A 167 -1.05 -17.04 -2.66
N GLU A 168 -0.84 -16.08 -1.76
CA GLU A 168 -1.38 -16.12 -0.39
C GLU A 168 -2.92 -16.21 -0.37
N MET A 169 -3.60 -15.68 -1.39
CA MET A 169 -5.05 -15.83 -1.52
C MET A 169 -5.52 -17.30 -1.58
N MET A 170 -4.66 -18.23 -1.99
CA MET A 170 -4.98 -19.67 -1.93
C MET A 170 -5.12 -20.16 -0.50
N ASN A 171 -4.30 -19.64 0.42
CA ASN A 171 -4.38 -19.96 1.85
C ASN A 171 -5.64 -19.38 2.51
N HIS A 172 -6.21 -18.35 1.91
CA HIS A 172 -7.52 -17.80 2.27
C HIS A 172 -8.71 -18.52 1.60
N GLY A 173 -8.45 -19.63 0.87
CA GLY A 173 -9.50 -20.45 0.26
C GLY A 173 -10.11 -19.86 -1.02
N MET A 174 -9.45 -18.91 -1.67
CA MET A 174 -9.96 -18.23 -2.88
C MET A 174 -9.87 -19.11 -4.14
N GLY A 175 -9.26 -20.28 -4.07
CA GLY A 175 -9.15 -21.24 -5.17
C GLY A 175 -7.71 -21.67 -5.45
N ASN A 176 -7.45 -22.13 -6.67
CA ASN A 176 -6.12 -22.48 -7.13
C ASN A 176 -5.37 -21.26 -7.71
N GLU A 177 -4.12 -21.46 -8.10
CA GLU A 177 -3.24 -20.41 -8.66
C GLU A 177 -3.89 -19.65 -9.82
N GLN A 178 -4.45 -20.35 -10.80
CA GLN A 178 -5.13 -19.72 -11.94
C GLN A 178 -6.31 -18.85 -11.48
N THR A 179 -7.10 -19.32 -10.53
CA THR A 179 -8.24 -18.58 -10.00
C THR A 179 -7.81 -17.29 -9.31
N VAL A 180 -6.79 -17.35 -8.44
CA VAL A 180 -6.34 -16.16 -7.70
C VAL A 180 -5.65 -15.14 -8.61
N ASN A 181 -4.93 -15.59 -9.64
CA ASN A 181 -4.35 -14.73 -10.66
C ASN A 181 -5.44 -13.96 -11.42
N VAL A 182 -6.47 -14.65 -11.91
CA VAL A 182 -7.62 -14.01 -12.59
C VAL A 182 -8.36 -13.06 -11.67
N MET A 183 -8.56 -13.44 -10.39
CA MET A 183 -9.19 -12.54 -9.40
C MET A 183 -8.40 -11.25 -9.21
N SER A 184 -7.07 -11.34 -9.07
CA SER A 184 -6.21 -10.19 -8.84
C SER A 184 -6.20 -9.24 -10.04
N MET A 185 -6.06 -9.76 -11.26
CA MET A 185 -6.16 -8.96 -12.49
C MET A 185 -7.52 -8.26 -12.60
N ASN A 186 -8.61 -8.99 -12.37
CA ASN A 186 -9.98 -8.44 -12.42
C ASN A 186 -10.25 -7.43 -11.30
N ALA A 187 -9.54 -7.52 -10.19
CA ALA A 187 -9.60 -6.53 -9.12
C ALA A 187 -8.88 -5.22 -9.49
N GLY A 188 -7.95 -5.24 -10.44
CA GLY A 188 -7.21 -4.07 -10.91
C GLY A 188 -5.78 -3.97 -10.38
N VAL A 189 -5.18 -5.09 -9.97
CA VAL A 189 -3.74 -5.18 -9.70
C VAL A 189 -3.00 -5.24 -11.03
N ASP A 190 -2.03 -4.34 -11.23
CA ASP A 190 -1.31 -4.19 -12.51
C ASP A 190 0.00 -4.98 -12.54
N MET A 191 0.59 -5.24 -11.37
CA MET A 191 1.90 -5.87 -11.25
C MET A 191 1.92 -6.89 -10.11
N ASP A 192 2.37 -8.10 -10.42
CA ASP A 192 2.70 -9.11 -9.43
C ASP A 192 4.18 -9.02 -9.05
N MET A 193 4.47 -8.87 -7.76
CA MET A 193 5.85 -8.73 -7.29
C MET A 193 6.69 -9.99 -7.52
N VAL A 194 6.06 -11.17 -7.59
CA VAL A 194 6.76 -12.48 -7.71
C VAL A 194 6.62 -13.11 -9.08
N CYS A 195 6.01 -12.41 -10.04
CA CYS A 195 5.87 -12.81 -11.46
C CYS A 195 5.06 -14.08 -11.73
N LEU A 196 4.14 -14.49 -10.86
CA LEU A 196 3.28 -15.66 -11.11
C LEU A 196 2.21 -15.39 -12.17
N LEU A 197 1.79 -14.13 -12.34
CA LEU A 197 0.86 -13.72 -13.39
C LEU A 197 1.39 -14.02 -14.80
N TYR A 198 2.71 -14.04 -14.99
CA TYR A 198 3.34 -14.29 -16.29
C TYR A 198 3.57 -15.76 -16.60
N THR A 199 3.62 -16.62 -15.59
CA THR A 199 3.94 -18.05 -15.79
C THR A 199 2.74 -18.89 -16.14
N SER A 200 1.52 -18.47 -15.78
CA SER A 200 0.29 -19.17 -16.10
C SER A 200 -0.24 -18.93 -17.52
N ASP A 201 0.17 -17.83 -18.15
CA ASP A 201 -0.32 -17.42 -19.49
C ASP A 201 0.66 -17.79 -20.64
N ALA A 202 1.88 -18.21 -20.30
CA ALA A 202 2.89 -18.60 -21.29
C ALA A 202 2.80 -20.09 -21.72
N ALA A 203 1.83 -20.83 -21.19
CA ALA A 203 1.69 -22.28 -21.42
C ALA A 203 0.49 -22.67 -22.28
N ASP A 204 -0.34 -21.74 -22.71
CA ASP A 204 -1.45 -21.90 -23.67
C ASP A 204 -1.13 -21.09 -24.96
#